data_35f179eba6b16a64e6c293e01f169537
#
_entry.id   35f179eba6b16a64e6c293e01f169537
#
_cell.length_a   1.000
_cell.length_b   1.000
_cell.length_c   1.000
_cell.angle_alpha   90.00
_cell.angle_beta   90.00
_cell.angle_gamma   90.00
#
_symmetry.space_group_name_H-M   'P 1'
#
loop_
_entity.id
_entity.type
_entity.pdbx_description
1 polymer ?
#
loop_
_entity_poly.entity_id
_entity_poly.type
_entity_poly.pdbx_seq_one_letter_code
_entity_poly.pdbx_strand_id
1 'polypeptide(L)'
;MQRSDGLFSALAEVSRRDFMKLCTALAATMGLSSKAGAEMTAALTEPKRPPVLWIGAQECTGCTESLLRATHPTVENLVLEMISLEYHETLSAAFGEQAEDNKHNAIKQYYGKYVLVVDGSIPVKDGGVYCMVAGKPIVEHIQEAAKGAAAIIAIGSCAAWGGVPSSGGNPTGASSLSEVLPKGTPVINIPGCPPNPHNFLATVAYILTYKKLPAMDKLNRPLFAYDRLIHENCYRRPHFDAGRFAKEYGDYGHRNGWCLYHLGCKGPETYGNCSTLEFCDVGGNNWPVG
;
A
#
# COMPACT_ATOMS: atom_id res chain seq x y z
N MET A 1 -43.13 6.79 -10.23
CA MET A 1 -41.97 7.10 -9.40
C MET A 1 -41.62 5.86 -8.57
N GLN A 2 -41.09 4.85 -9.23
CA GLN A 2 -40.69 3.57 -8.64
C GLN A 2 -39.61 3.00 -9.55
N ARG A 3 -38.33 3.19 -9.20
CA ARG A 3 -37.16 2.45 -9.75
C ARG A 3 -35.86 3.05 -9.17
N SER A 4 -35.61 2.79 -7.87
CA SER A 4 -34.28 3.02 -7.30
C SER A 4 -33.83 1.89 -6.36
N ASP A 5 -34.64 0.87 -6.14
CA ASP A 5 -34.33 -0.16 -5.13
C ASP A 5 -33.56 -1.37 -5.67
N GLY A 6 -33.27 -1.40 -6.98
CA GLY A 6 -32.59 -2.53 -7.62
C GLY A 6 -31.07 -2.45 -7.72
N LEU A 7 -30.49 -1.27 -7.53
CA LEU A 7 -29.05 -1.08 -7.74
C LEU A 7 -28.22 -1.31 -6.45
N PHE A 8 -28.82 -1.12 -5.30
CA PHE A 8 -28.15 -1.31 -4.01
C PHE A 8 -28.30 -2.71 -3.42
N SER A 9 -29.19 -3.54 -3.96
CA SER A 9 -29.35 -4.93 -3.50
C SER A 9 -28.37 -5.92 -4.12
N ALA A 10 -27.50 -5.48 -5.02
CA ALA A 10 -26.46 -6.29 -5.68
C ALA A 10 -25.05 -6.07 -5.12
N LEU A 11 -24.88 -5.27 -4.07
CA LEU A 11 -23.66 -5.26 -3.28
C LEU A 11 -23.64 -6.59 -2.52
N ALA A 12 -22.90 -7.56 -3.02
CA ALA A 12 -22.73 -8.84 -2.40
C ALA A 12 -22.20 -8.61 -0.97
N GLU A 13 -23.04 -8.88 0.02
CA GLU A 13 -22.61 -8.97 1.41
C GLU A 13 -21.49 -10.01 1.43
N VAL A 14 -20.27 -9.60 1.75
CA VAL A 14 -19.17 -10.54 1.98
C VAL A 14 -19.61 -11.45 3.10
N SER A 15 -19.82 -12.73 2.80
CA SER A 15 -20.25 -13.64 3.82
C SER A 15 -19.16 -13.72 4.90
N ARG A 16 -19.55 -13.92 6.19
CA ARG A 16 -18.58 -14.16 7.28
C ARG A 16 -17.55 -15.22 6.91
N ARG A 17 -17.96 -16.21 6.11
CA ARG A 17 -17.10 -17.29 5.63
C ARG A 17 -16.03 -16.77 4.66
N ASP A 18 -16.37 -15.86 3.76
CA ASP A 18 -15.42 -15.32 2.78
C ASP A 18 -14.49 -14.32 3.44
N PHE A 19 -14.98 -13.54 4.41
CA PHE A 19 -14.14 -12.70 5.25
C PHE A 19 -13.12 -13.52 6.08
N MET A 20 -13.54 -14.65 6.65
CA MET A 20 -12.61 -15.57 7.33
C MET A 20 -11.56 -16.16 6.38
N LYS A 21 -11.95 -16.54 5.15
CA LYS A 21 -11.01 -17.01 4.13
C LYS A 21 -9.98 -15.94 3.79
N LEU A 22 -10.42 -14.69 3.65
CA LEU A 22 -9.53 -13.55 3.42
C LEU A 22 -8.50 -13.37 4.54
N CYS A 23 -8.96 -13.29 5.79
CA CYS A 23 -8.06 -13.14 6.93
C CYS A 23 -7.07 -14.32 7.03
N THR A 24 -7.53 -15.53 6.67
CA THR A 24 -6.65 -16.71 6.60
C THR A 24 -5.63 -16.59 5.46
N ALA A 25 -6.02 -16.08 4.29
CA ALA A 25 -5.12 -15.84 3.18
C ALA A 25 -4.08 -14.76 3.50
N LEU A 26 -4.49 -13.66 4.13
CA LEU A 26 -3.57 -12.62 4.61
C LEU A 26 -2.58 -13.17 5.66
N ALA A 27 -3.05 -13.98 6.61
CA ALA A 27 -2.19 -14.64 7.57
C ALA A 27 -1.17 -15.56 6.88
N ALA A 28 -1.62 -16.36 5.91
CA ALA A 28 -0.73 -17.22 5.13
C ALA A 28 0.31 -16.42 4.32
N THR A 29 -0.08 -15.29 3.74
CA THR A 29 0.85 -14.37 3.04
C THR A 29 1.97 -13.88 3.96
N MET A 30 1.68 -13.71 5.24
CA MET A 30 2.64 -13.30 6.25
C MET A 30 3.40 -14.48 6.90
N GLY A 31 3.19 -15.72 6.42
CA GLY A 31 3.77 -16.91 7.02
C GLY A 31 3.20 -17.26 8.41
N LEU A 32 2.01 -16.77 8.75
CA LEU A 32 1.36 -16.99 10.03
C LEU A 32 0.43 -18.22 9.98
N SER A 33 0.11 -18.76 11.14
CA SER A 33 -0.77 -19.93 11.25
C SER A 33 -2.24 -19.60 10.94
N SER A 34 -3.05 -20.62 10.67
CA SER A 34 -4.52 -20.48 10.51
C SER A 34 -5.21 -19.87 11.74
N LYS A 35 -4.63 -20.07 12.94
CA LYS A 35 -5.11 -19.43 14.18
C LYS A 35 -4.97 -17.91 14.09
N ALA A 36 -3.88 -17.41 13.49
CA ALA A 36 -3.69 -15.98 13.25
C ALA A 36 -4.77 -15.41 12.31
N GLY A 37 -5.21 -16.16 11.31
CA GLY A 37 -6.34 -15.78 10.46
C GLY A 37 -7.65 -15.61 11.24
N ALA A 38 -7.92 -16.48 12.21
CA ALA A 38 -9.10 -16.34 13.09
C ALA A 38 -8.97 -15.11 14.03
N GLU A 39 -7.78 -14.86 14.57
CA GLU A 39 -7.50 -13.67 15.40
C GLU A 39 -7.67 -12.38 14.59
N MET A 40 -7.18 -12.35 13.34
CA MET A 40 -7.41 -11.24 12.42
C MET A 40 -8.89 -11.02 12.11
N THR A 41 -9.63 -12.10 11.86
CA THR A 41 -11.08 -12.02 11.65
C THR A 41 -11.77 -11.37 12.85
N ALA A 42 -11.47 -11.79 14.06
CA ALA A 42 -12.05 -11.24 15.28
C ALA A 42 -11.73 -9.76 15.46
N ALA A 43 -10.45 -9.37 15.26
CA ALA A 43 -9.99 -7.99 15.43
C ALA A 43 -10.60 -7.03 14.40
N LEU A 44 -10.78 -7.47 13.16
CA LEU A 44 -11.33 -6.66 12.07
C LEU A 44 -12.87 -6.63 12.05
N THR A 45 -13.54 -7.51 12.80
CA THR A 45 -15.02 -7.49 12.99
C THR A 45 -15.46 -6.73 14.24
N GLU A 46 -14.54 -6.10 14.97
CA GLU A 46 -14.91 -5.25 16.09
C GLU A 46 -15.79 -4.05 15.64
N PRO A 47 -16.77 -3.62 16.47
CA PRO A 47 -17.70 -2.56 16.09
C PRO A 47 -17.04 -1.19 15.81
N LYS A 48 -15.83 -0.98 16.30
CA LYS A 48 -15.06 0.26 16.07
C LYS A 48 -13.99 0.02 15.02
N ARG A 49 -14.28 0.44 13.80
CA ARG A 49 -13.31 0.43 12.71
C ARG A 49 -12.14 1.34 13.04
N PRO A 50 -10.89 0.91 12.78
CA PRO A 50 -9.72 1.75 13.00
C PRO A 50 -9.75 2.96 12.06
N PRO A 51 -9.57 4.17 12.58
CA PRO A 51 -9.52 5.35 11.74
C PRO A 51 -8.23 5.40 10.93
N VAL A 52 -8.35 5.76 9.66
CA VAL A 52 -7.24 5.91 8.71
C VAL A 52 -7.30 7.30 8.10
N LEU A 53 -6.18 8.01 8.16
CA LEU A 53 -5.94 9.25 7.45
C LEU A 53 -4.95 8.94 6.30
N TRP A 54 -5.36 9.17 5.08
CA TRP A 54 -4.52 9.00 3.90
C TRP A 54 -4.24 10.37 3.30
N ILE A 55 -2.99 10.78 3.30
CA ILE A 55 -2.53 12.08 2.80
C ILE A 55 -1.69 11.88 1.56
N GLY A 56 -2.13 12.48 0.44
CA GLY A 56 -1.39 12.53 -0.82
C GLY A 56 -0.43 13.71 -0.86
N ALA A 57 0.83 13.47 -1.23
CA ALA A 57 1.84 14.50 -1.47
C ALA A 57 2.12 14.60 -2.98
N GLN A 58 3.39 14.65 -3.43
CA GLN A 58 3.69 14.56 -4.86
C GLN A 58 3.52 13.11 -5.34
N GLU A 59 2.34 12.75 -5.77
CA GLU A 59 1.93 11.42 -6.15
C GLU A 59 1.26 11.40 -7.53
N CYS A 60 1.12 10.22 -8.11
CA CYS A 60 0.47 9.99 -9.40
C CYS A 60 -0.86 9.23 -9.26
N THR A 61 -1.37 9.09 -8.05
CA THR A 61 -2.54 8.27 -7.68
C THR A 61 -2.32 6.75 -7.87
N GLY A 62 -1.13 6.34 -8.32
CA GLY A 62 -0.85 4.94 -8.63
C GLY A 62 -0.95 3.99 -7.43
N CYS A 63 -0.61 4.43 -6.23
CA CYS A 63 -0.74 3.62 -5.01
C CYS A 63 -2.20 3.44 -4.60
N THR A 64 -3.02 4.50 -4.70
CA THR A 64 -4.47 4.43 -4.53
C THR A 64 -5.11 3.53 -5.59
N GLU A 65 -4.74 3.69 -6.87
CA GLU A 65 -5.23 2.86 -7.97
C GLU A 65 -4.89 1.38 -7.75
N SER A 66 -3.68 1.08 -7.27
CA SER A 66 -3.29 -0.28 -6.90
C SER A 66 -4.19 -0.86 -5.82
N LEU A 67 -4.55 -0.07 -4.80
CA LEU A 67 -5.47 -0.49 -3.74
C LEU A 67 -6.87 -0.77 -4.29
N LEU A 68 -7.37 0.07 -5.21
CA LEU A 68 -8.67 -0.13 -5.86
C LEU A 68 -8.74 -1.43 -6.67
N ARG A 69 -7.60 -1.97 -7.09
CA ARG A 69 -7.50 -3.23 -7.82
C ARG A 69 -7.40 -4.46 -6.95
N ALA A 70 -7.38 -4.31 -5.63
CA ALA A 70 -7.43 -5.44 -4.72
C ALA A 70 -8.78 -6.16 -4.86
N THR A 71 -8.76 -7.47 -4.90
CA THR A 71 -9.97 -8.30 -5.07
C THR A 71 -10.37 -9.04 -3.80
N HIS A 72 -9.44 -9.17 -2.84
CA HIS A 72 -9.68 -9.87 -1.57
C HIS A 72 -8.88 -9.21 -0.42
N PRO A 73 -9.45 -8.25 0.34
CA PRO A 73 -10.78 -7.63 0.19
C PRO A 73 -10.85 -6.72 -1.04
N THR A 74 -12.07 -6.51 -1.54
CA THR A 74 -12.31 -5.42 -2.46
C THR A 74 -12.18 -4.08 -1.72
N VAL A 75 -12.00 -2.98 -2.45
CA VAL A 75 -11.89 -1.67 -1.81
C VAL A 75 -13.17 -1.30 -1.05
N GLU A 76 -14.33 -1.71 -1.53
CA GLU A 76 -15.61 -1.48 -0.84
C GLU A 76 -15.60 -2.16 0.53
N ASN A 77 -15.19 -3.42 0.60
CA ASN A 77 -15.10 -4.16 1.86
C ASN A 77 -14.09 -3.53 2.81
N LEU A 78 -12.93 -3.10 2.28
CA LEU A 78 -11.93 -2.42 3.07
C LEU A 78 -12.50 -1.15 3.71
N VAL A 79 -13.07 -0.25 2.91
CA VAL A 79 -13.53 1.06 3.36
C VAL A 79 -14.83 0.98 4.15
N LEU A 80 -15.75 0.09 3.76
CA LEU A 80 -17.08 0.00 4.40
C LEU A 80 -17.10 -0.90 5.63
N GLU A 81 -16.19 -1.88 5.74
CA GLU A 81 -16.27 -2.90 6.79
C GLU A 81 -15.02 -2.96 7.69
N MET A 82 -13.82 -2.75 7.13
CA MET A 82 -12.57 -3.02 7.84
C MET A 82 -11.92 -1.78 8.47
N ILE A 83 -11.98 -0.62 7.80
CA ILE A 83 -11.40 0.63 8.27
C ILE A 83 -12.44 1.74 8.29
N SER A 84 -12.18 2.82 9.02
CA SER A 84 -12.87 4.09 8.90
C SER A 84 -11.96 5.07 8.16
N LEU A 85 -12.18 5.25 6.85
CA LEU A 85 -11.41 6.17 6.04
C LEU A 85 -11.89 7.59 6.32
N GLU A 86 -11.19 8.29 7.22
CA GLU A 86 -11.59 9.62 7.71
C GLU A 86 -11.20 10.73 6.73
N TYR A 87 -10.12 10.53 5.99
CA TYR A 87 -9.63 11.49 5.00
C TYR A 87 -8.85 10.79 3.88
N HIS A 88 -9.14 11.19 2.65
CA HIS A 88 -8.41 10.78 1.44
C HIS A 88 -8.75 11.76 0.32
N GLU A 89 -7.77 12.41 -0.28
CA GLU A 89 -7.98 13.47 -1.28
C GLU A 89 -8.81 12.98 -2.50
N THR A 90 -8.61 11.74 -2.92
CA THR A 90 -9.26 11.18 -4.12
C THR A 90 -10.59 10.50 -3.82
N LEU A 91 -10.75 9.85 -2.66
CA LEU A 91 -11.90 8.98 -2.36
C LEU A 91 -12.95 9.64 -1.46
N SER A 92 -12.59 10.70 -0.72
CA SER A 92 -13.54 11.40 0.14
C SER A 92 -14.52 12.22 -0.68
N ALA A 93 -15.81 12.20 -0.28
CA ALA A 93 -16.84 13.02 -0.92
C ALA A 93 -16.76 14.50 -0.52
N ALA A 94 -16.18 14.80 0.65
CA ALA A 94 -16.00 16.16 1.13
C ALA A 94 -14.92 16.90 0.32
N PHE A 95 -15.08 18.23 0.16
CA PHE A 95 -14.09 19.08 -0.52
C PHE A 95 -13.97 20.43 0.18
N GLY A 96 -12.90 21.18 -0.12
CA GLY A 96 -12.64 22.52 0.42
C GLY A 96 -12.53 22.52 1.95
N GLU A 97 -13.12 23.51 2.60
CA GLU A 97 -13.10 23.68 4.06
C GLU A 97 -13.66 22.47 4.79
N GLN A 98 -14.72 21.86 4.26
CA GLN A 98 -15.32 20.67 4.86
C GLN A 98 -14.33 19.49 4.92
N ALA A 99 -13.52 19.30 3.89
CA ALA A 99 -12.49 18.23 3.88
C ALA A 99 -11.41 18.50 4.93
N GLU A 100 -10.95 19.76 5.02
CA GLU A 100 -9.95 20.17 6.02
C GLU A 100 -10.49 20.05 7.45
N ASP A 101 -11.72 20.47 7.68
CA ASP A 101 -12.37 20.32 8.98
C ASP A 101 -12.51 18.85 9.38
N ASN A 102 -12.91 17.98 8.46
CA ASN A 102 -12.99 16.53 8.68
C ASN A 102 -11.62 15.97 9.09
N LYS A 103 -10.56 16.33 8.36
CA LYS A 103 -9.18 15.91 8.66
C LYS A 103 -8.75 16.36 10.06
N HIS A 104 -8.91 17.65 10.38
CA HIS A 104 -8.53 18.20 11.69
C HIS A 104 -9.36 17.60 12.83
N ASN A 105 -10.65 17.38 12.61
CA ASN A 105 -11.53 16.75 13.58
C ASN A 105 -11.13 15.29 13.83
N ALA A 106 -10.79 14.55 12.77
CA ALA A 106 -10.32 13.16 12.88
C ALA A 106 -8.99 13.08 13.64
N ILE A 107 -8.02 13.97 13.36
CA ILE A 107 -6.76 14.06 14.11
C ILE A 107 -7.01 14.28 15.61
N LYS A 108 -7.93 15.18 15.98
CA LYS A 108 -8.27 15.48 17.38
C LYS A 108 -9.02 14.32 18.04
N GLN A 109 -10.05 13.81 17.38
CA GLN A 109 -10.96 12.79 17.93
C GLN A 109 -10.24 11.45 18.13
N TYR A 110 -9.37 11.09 17.21
CA TYR A 110 -8.67 9.80 17.19
C TYR A 110 -7.19 9.91 17.56
N TYR A 111 -6.78 10.97 18.23
CA TYR A 111 -5.39 11.16 18.64
C TYR A 111 -4.83 9.92 19.37
N GLY A 112 -3.69 9.42 18.91
CA GLY A 112 -3.05 8.20 19.42
C GLY A 112 -3.67 6.88 18.93
N LYS A 113 -4.66 6.92 18.02
CA LYS A 113 -5.41 5.72 17.60
C LYS A 113 -5.51 5.51 16.10
N TYR A 114 -5.29 6.54 15.28
CA TYR A 114 -5.39 6.41 13.82
C TYR A 114 -4.09 5.95 13.18
N VAL A 115 -4.23 5.33 12.03
CA VAL A 115 -3.12 5.02 11.14
C VAL A 115 -2.98 6.16 10.13
N LEU A 116 -1.79 6.75 10.06
CA LEU A 116 -1.45 7.71 9.01
C LEU A 116 -0.82 6.98 7.85
N VAL A 117 -1.40 7.15 6.67
CA VAL A 117 -0.84 6.67 5.39
C VAL A 117 -0.42 7.89 4.59
N VAL A 118 0.81 7.90 4.10
CA VAL A 118 1.32 8.96 3.23
C VAL A 118 1.69 8.36 1.88
N ASP A 119 1.10 8.89 0.82
CA ASP A 119 1.39 8.57 -0.58
C ASP A 119 2.12 9.75 -1.25
N GLY A 120 3.09 9.44 -2.09
CA GLY A 120 3.87 10.47 -2.78
C GLY A 120 5.08 10.98 -2.00
N SER A 121 5.99 11.63 -2.71
CA SER A 121 7.17 12.27 -2.12
C SER A 121 6.84 13.65 -1.56
N ILE A 122 7.59 14.07 -0.56
CA ILE A 122 7.33 15.34 0.15
C ILE A 122 8.33 16.40 -0.34
N PRO A 123 7.91 17.41 -1.08
CA PRO A 123 8.80 18.48 -1.52
C PRO A 123 9.15 19.38 -0.35
N VAL A 124 10.44 19.68 -0.19
CA VAL A 124 10.94 20.57 0.89
C VAL A 124 11.62 21.82 0.38
N LYS A 125 11.98 21.86 -0.90
CA LYS A 125 12.63 23.02 -1.51
C LYS A 125 11.68 24.22 -1.53
N ASP A 126 12.24 25.42 -1.39
CA ASP A 126 11.51 26.69 -1.42
C ASP A 126 10.32 26.73 -0.42
N GLY A 127 10.49 26.10 0.76
CA GLY A 127 9.46 26.02 1.78
C GLY A 127 8.32 25.05 1.46
N GLY A 128 8.49 24.13 0.52
CA GLY A 128 7.51 23.11 0.19
C GLY A 128 6.41 23.55 -0.78
N VAL A 129 6.57 24.70 -1.45
CA VAL A 129 5.54 25.31 -2.34
C VAL A 129 5.14 24.41 -3.53
N TYR A 130 5.92 23.38 -3.84
CA TYR A 130 5.65 22.49 -4.96
C TYR A 130 4.52 21.47 -4.70
N CYS A 131 4.00 21.40 -3.46
CA CYS A 131 2.79 20.67 -3.13
C CYS A 131 2.04 21.40 -2.02
N MET A 132 0.99 22.10 -2.40
CA MET A 132 0.18 22.93 -1.52
C MET A 132 -1.24 22.38 -1.42
N VAL A 133 -1.74 22.21 -0.21
CA VAL A 133 -3.12 21.82 0.09
C VAL A 133 -3.72 22.85 1.04
N ALA A 134 -4.91 23.35 0.75
CA ALA A 134 -5.61 24.34 1.58
C ALA A 134 -4.72 25.55 1.98
N GLY A 135 -3.86 26.00 1.05
CA GLY A 135 -2.98 27.15 1.27
C GLY A 135 -1.74 26.89 2.14
N LYS A 136 -1.47 25.64 2.52
CA LYS A 136 -0.29 25.25 3.30
C LYS A 136 0.54 24.20 2.58
N PRO A 137 1.87 24.19 2.76
CA PRO A 137 2.72 23.11 2.25
C PRO A 137 2.31 21.76 2.82
N ILE A 138 2.32 20.73 1.98
CA ILE A 138 1.92 19.37 2.38
C ILE A 138 2.77 18.81 3.53
N VAL A 139 4.03 19.21 3.62
CA VAL A 139 4.92 18.81 4.70
C VAL A 139 4.38 19.21 6.09
N GLU A 140 3.72 20.36 6.20
CA GLU A 140 3.12 20.82 7.46
C GLU A 140 1.92 19.93 7.86
N HIS A 141 1.06 19.59 6.89
CA HIS A 141 -0.06 18.67 7.13
C HIS A 141 0.41 17.30 7.59
N ILE A 142 1.44 16.76 6.94
CA ILE A 142 2.04 15.47 7.29
C ILE A 142 2.65 15.50 8.69
N GLN A 143 3.44 16.54 9.00
CA GLN A 143 4.05 16.69 10.31
C GLN A 143 3.03 16.88 11.44
N GLU A 144 1.92 17.58 11.18
CA GLU A 144 0.81 17.73 12.12
C GLU A 144 0.13 16.37 12.37
N ALA A 145 -0.24 15.66 11.30
CA ALA A 145 -0.89 14.37 11.40
C ALA A 145 0.00 13.29 12.04
N ALA A 146 1.31 13.34 11.80
CA ALA A 146 2.24 12.36 12.35
C ALA A 146 2.33 12.41 13.89
N LYS A 147 2.10 13.57 14.52
CA LYS A 147 2.19 13.72 15.98
C LYS A 147 1.21 12.85 16.77
N GLY A 148 0.04 12.59 16.17
CA GLY A 148 -1.04 11.84 16.83
C GLY A 148 -1.26 10.44 16.24
N ALA A 149 -0.44 10.00 15.29
CA ALA A 149 -0.62 8.71 14.66
C ALA A 149 -0.16 7.54 15.56
N ALA A 150 -0.96 6.48 15.64
CA ALA A 150 -0.59 5.23 16.31
C ALA A 150 0.41 4.41 15.46
N ALA A 151 0.32 4.53 14.14
CA ALA A 151 1.25 3.96 13.18
C ALA A 151 1.34 4.87 11.95
N ILE A 152 2.50 4.90 11.31
CA ILE A 152 2.77 5.73 10.13
C ILE A 152 3.27 4.81 9.01
N ILE A 153 2.62 4.86 7.87
CA ILE A 153 2.93 4.06 6.69
C ILE A 153 3.29 4.98 5.52
N ALA A 154 4.46 4.80 4.96
CA ALA A 154 4.88 5.36 3.67
C ALA A 154 4.52 4.35 2.58
N ILE A 155 3.46 4.62 1.81
CA ILE A 155 3.03 3.74 0.72
C ILE A 155 3.65 4.22 -0.59
N GLY A 156 4.22 3.27 -1.32
CA GLY A 156 4.89 3.54 -2.58
C GLY A 156 6.34 3.99 -2.44
N SER A 157 7.10 3.87 -3.52
CA SER A 157 8.51 4.27 -3.57
C SER A 157 8.70 5.77 -3.41
N CYS A 158 7.70 6.58 -3.77
CA CYS A 158 7.76 8.03 -3.62
C CYS A 158 7.80 8.42 -2.14
N ALA A 159 6.85 7.96 -1.34
CA ALA A 159 6.82 8.23 0.11
C ALA A 159 7.98 7.56 0.86
N ALA A 160 8.38 6.35 0.45
CA ALA A 160 9.47 5.62 1.11
C ALA A 160 10.86 6.17 0.80
N TRP A 161 11.12 6.64 -0.44
CA TRP A 161 12.47 6.95 -0.94
C TRP A 161 12.59 8.24 -1.75
N GLY A 162 11.52 9.02 -1.91
CA GLY A 162 11.47 10.15 -2.83
C GLY A 162 11.03 9.77 -4.25
N GLY A 163 11.27 8.52 -4.69
CA GLY A 163 10.79 7.95 -5.94
C GLY A 163 11.15 8.71 -7.22
N VAL A 164 10.26 8.65 -8.22
CA VAL A 164 10.44 9.32 -9.51
C VAL A 164 10.60 10.84 -9.35
N PRO A 165 9.84 11.56 -8.50
CA PRO A 165 10.02 13.02 -8.34
C PRO A 165 11.41 13.44 -7.85
N SER A 166 12.11 12.57 -7.10
CA SER A 166 13.47 12.86 -6.61
C SER A 166 14.57 12.59 -7.64
N SER A 167 14.25 11.96 -8.77
CA SER A 167 15.20 11.64 -9.82
C SER A 167 15.62 12.88 -10.64
N GLY A 168 16.69 12.75 -11.45
CA GLY A 168 17.05 13.77 -12.45
C GLY A 168 17.41 15.14 -11.88
N GLY A 169 18.05 15.22 -10.71
CA GLY A 169 18.47 16.48 -10.09
C GLY A 169 17.50 17.02 -9.05
N ASN A 170 16.42 16.32 -8.78
CA ASN A 170 15.46 16.60 -7.71
C ASN A 170 14.97 18.07 -7.68
N PRO A 171 14.25 18.54 -8.69
CA PRO A 171 13.93 19.97 -8.85
C PRO A 171 13.08 20.55 -7.73
N THR A 172 12.26 19.72 -7.05
CA THR A 172 11.36 20.16 -5.98
C THR A 172 11.89 19.88 -4.57
N GLY A 173 13.05 19.23 -4.44
CA GLY A 173 13.53 18.73 -3.15
C GLY A 173 12.64 17.63 -2.62
N ALA A 174 12.16 16.75 -3.49
CA ALA A 174 11.32 15.62 -3.14
C ALA A 174 12.06 14.68 -2.18
N SER A 175 11.52 14.51 -1.00
CA SER A 175 12.10 13.75 0.11
C SER A 175 11.20 12.58 0.51
N SER A 176 11.78 11.60 1.20
CA SER A 176 11.04 10.52 1.83
C SER A 176 10.31 11.00 3.09
N LEU A 177 9.31 10.24 3.51
CA LEU A 177 8.57 10.52 4.75
C LEU A 177 9.49 10.50 5.98
N SER A 178 10.44 9.57 6.02
CA SER A 178 11.40 9.47 7.14
C SER A 178 12.35 10.66 7.25
N GLU A 179 12.62 11.37 6.15
CA GLU A 179 13.49 12.56 6.15
C GLU A 179 12.78 13.81 6.64
N VAL A 180 11.47 13.91 6.48
CA VAL A 180 10.68 15.09 6.89
C VAL A 180 10.08 14.98 8.28
N LEU A 181 10.10 13.80 8.88
CA LEU A 181 9.66 13.56 10.25
C LEU A 181 10.84 13.65 11.25
N PRO A 182 10.57 13.88 12.54
CA PRO A 182 11.61 13.85 13.56
C PRO A 182 12.40 12.54 13.54
N LYS A 183 13.71 12.62 13.72
CA LYS A 183 14.60 11.44 13.77
C LYS A 183 14.11 10.43 14.81
N GLY A 184 14.02 9.18 14.40
CA GLY A 184 13.56 8.08 15.27
C GLY A 184 12.05 7.85 15.24
N THR A 185 11.27 8.63 14.49
CA THR A 185 9.86 8.33 14.26
C THR A 185 9.75 7.01 13.50
N PRO A 186 9.03 6.01 14.02
CA PRO A 186 8.88 4.73 13.34
C PRO A 186 7.97 4.88 12.13
N VAL A 187 8.52 4.68 10.94
CA VAL A 187 7.79 4.68 9.67
C VAL A 187 7.89 3.30 9.04
N ILE A 188 6.76 2.74 8.63
CA ILE A 188 6.70 1.48 7.89
C ILE A 188 6.76 1.81 6.40
N ASN A 189 7.80 1.37 5.72
CA ASN A 189 7.96 1.57 4.29
C ASN A 189 7.37 0.39 3.51
N ILE A 190 6.42 0.67 2.62
CA ILE A 190 5.85 -0.30 1.68
C ILE A 190 6.18 0.17 0.26
N PRO A 191 7.44 -0.01 -0.18
CA PRO A 191 7.87 0.46 -1.49
C PRO A 191 7.29 -0.36 -2.63
N GLY A 192 7.24 0.26 -3.78
CA GLY A 192 6.73 -0.23 -5.07
C GLY A 192 6.26 0.98 -5.87
N CYS A 193 6.11 0.85 -7.19
CA CYS A 193 5.61 1.95 -8.02
C CYS A 193 4.62 1.42 -9.08
N PRO A 194 3.39 1.13 -8.61
CA PRO A 194 2.89 1.12 -7.22
C PRO A 194 3.29 -0.15 -6.44
N PRO A 195 3.12 -0.19 -5.11
CA PRO A 195 3.32 -1.41 -4.32
C PRO A 195 2.18 -2.40 -4.52
N ASN A 196 2.44 -3.67 -4.21
CA ASN A 196 1.40 -4.67 -4.18
C ASN A 196 0.38 -4.33 -3.07
N PRO A 197 -0.92 -4.19 -3.39
CA PRO A 197 -1.94 -3.78 -2.43
C PRO A 197 -2.08 -4.75 -1.25
N HIS A 198 -1.85 -6.04 -1.46
CA HIS A 198 -1.91 -7.04 -0.40
C HIS A 198 -0.83 -6.84 0.67
N ASN A 199 0.34 -6.26 0.33
CA ASN A 199 1.36 -5.92 1.31
C ASN A 199 0.90 -4.81 2.26
N PHE A 200 0.18 -3.81 1.74
CA PHE A 200 -0.45 -2.77 2.55
C PHE A 200 -1.55 -3.36 3.43
N LEU A 201 -2.49 -4.10 2.83
CA LEU A 201 -3.61 -4.72 3.55
C LEU A 201 -3.14 -5.65 4.67
N ALA A 202 -2.14 -6.49 4.40
CA ALA A 202 -1.54 -7.38 5.40
C ALA A 202 -0.86 -6.59 6.53
N THR A 203 -0.18 -5.50 6.22
CA THR A 203 0.45 -4.63 7.22
C THR A 203 -0.60 -4.00 8.14
N VAL A 204 -1.66 -3.42 7.58
CA VAL A 204 -2.76 -2.82 8.35
C VAL A 204 -3.44 -3.89 9.20
N ALA A 205 -3.80 -5.03 8.62
CA ALA A 205 -4.43 -6.13 9.34
C ALA A 205 -3.55 -6.63 10.50
N TYR A 206 -2.24 -6.73 10.30
CA TYR A 206 -1.29 -7.10 11.36
C TYR A 206 -1.30 -6.10 12.53
N ILE A 207 -1.17 -4.80 12.21
CA ILE A 207 -1.18 -3.73 13.23
C ILE A 207 -2.48 -3.75 14.03
N LEU A 208 -3.62 -3.89 13.36
CA LEU A 208 -4.93 -3.89 13.99
C LEU A 208 -5.15 -5.11 14.89
N THR A 209 -4.66 -6.27 14.47
CA THR A 209 -4.80 -7.53 15.22
C THR A 209 -3.90 -7.55 16.44
N TYR A 210 -2.62 -7.27 16.24
CA TYR A 210 -1.61 -7.48 17.28
C TYR A 210 -1.24 -6.21 18.06
N LYS A 211 -1.76 -5.03 17.66
CA LYS A 211 -1.46 -3.72 18.26
C LYS A 211 0.04 -3.44 18.37
N LYS A 212 0.81 -3.95 17.42
CA LYS A 212 2.26 -3.77 17.31
C LYS A 212 2.69 -3.72 15.85
N LEU A 213 3.86 -3.16 15.59
CA LEU A 213 4.43 -3.14 14.24
C LEU A 213 4.88 -4.56 13.84
N PRO A 214 4.79 -4.92 12.54
CA PRO A 214 5.38 -6.16 12.04
C PRO A 214 6.90 -6.15 12.19
N ALA A 215 7.54 -7.31 12.13
CA ALA A 215 8.99 -7.40 12.02
C ALA A 215 9.45 -6.73 10.72
N MET A 216 10.48 -5.88 10.82
CA MET A 216 10.96 -5.05 9.71
C MET A 216 12.45 -5.27 9.47
N ASP A 217 12.87 -5.03 8.24
CA ASP A 217 14.29 -5.00 7.87
C ASP A 217 14.95 -3.64 8.23
N LYS A 218 16.23 -3.48 7.86
CA LYS A 218 17.01 -2.25 8.10
C LYS A 218 16.48 -1.02 7.35
N LEU A 219 15.62 -1.22 6.35
CA LEU A 219 14.97 -0.17 5.59
C LEU A 219 13.53 0.07 6.04
N ASN A 220 13.16 -0.45 7.20
CA ASN A 220 11.81 -0.39 7.78
C ASN A 220 10.73 -0.99 6.87
N ARG A 221 11.06 -2.02 6.08
CA ARG A 221 10.10 -2.75 5.25
C ARG A 221 9.64 -4.01 5.99
N PRO A 222 8.33 -4.36 5.96
CA PRO A 222 7.84 -5.58 6.57
C PRO A 222 8.53 -6.83 6.01
N LEU A 223 9.14 -7.64 6.87
CA LEU A 223 9.91 -8.82 6.44
C LEU A 223 9.05 -9.83 5.68
N PHE A 224 7.76 -10.01 6.05
CA PHE A 224 6.87 -10.94 5.35
C PHE A 224 6.73 -10.63 3.84
N ALA A 225 6.98 -9.36 3.44
CA ALA A 225 6.86 -8.90 2.07
C ALA A 225 8.22 -8.68 1.38
N TYR A 226 9.27 -8.36 2.14
CA TYR A 226 10.54 -7.88 1.57
C TYR A 226 11.78 -8.60 2.13
N ASP A 227 11.66 -9.84 2.63
CA ASP A 227 12.79 -10.62 3.14
C ASP A 227 13.54 -11.39 2.04
N ARG A 228 12.92 -11.56 0.87
CA ARG A 228 13.44 -12.40 -0.22
C ARG A 228 13.59 -11.62 -1.51
N LEU A 229 14.56 -12.04 -2.32
CA LEU A 229 14.69 -11.55 -3.68
C LEU A 229 13.58 -12.14 -4.58
N ILE A 230 13.03 -11.32 -5.46
CA ILE A 230 12.04 -11.76 -6.45
C ILE A 230 12.56 -12.96 -7.24
N HIS A 231 13.84 -12.93 -7.59
CA HIS A 231 14.52 -13.99 -8.35
C HIS A 231 14.48 -15.37 -7.67
N GLU A 232 14.52 -15.43 -6.34
CA GLU A 232 14.57 -16.71 -5.60
C GLU A 232 13.33 -17.58 -5.86
N ASN A 233 12.16 -16.96 -5.97
CA ASN A 233 10.88 -17.64 -6.16
C ASN A 233 10.24 -17.38 -7.53
N CYS A 234 11.02 -16.85 -8.48
CA CYS A 234 10.52 -16.56 -9.81
C CYS A 234 10.24 -17.87 -10.58
N TYR A 235 9.05 -18.00 -11.17
CA TYR A 235 8.69 -19.17 -11.98
C TYR A 235 9.57 -19.34 -13.22
N ARG A 236 10.24 -18.27 -13.67
CA ARG A 236 11.24 -18.31 -14.76
C ARG A 236 12.64 -18.74 -14.29
N ARG A 237 12.83 -18.98 -13.00
CA ARG A 237 14.14 -19.37 -12.43
C ARG A 237 14.74 -20.61 -13.11
N PRO A 238 13.98 -21.68 -13.41
CA PRO A 238 14.53 -22.84 -14.13
C PRO A 238 15.11 -22.52 -15.52
N HIS A 239 14.57 -21.48 -16.17
CA HIS A 239 15.12 -21.01 -17.44
C HIS A 239 16.44 -20.24 -17.23
N PHE A 240 16.54 -19.45 -16.15
CA PHE A 240 17.80 -18.80 -15.79
C PHE A 240 18.90 -19.84 -15.55
N ASP A 241 18.64 -20.85 -14.73
CA ASP A 241 19.58 -21.87 -14.35
C ASP A 241 20.00 -22.74 -15.58
N ALA A 242 19.11 -22.86 -16.55
CA ALA A 242 19.40 -23.58 -17.83
C ALA A 242 19.99 -22.67 -18.92
N GLY A 243 20.31 -21.40 -18.63
CA GLY A 243 20.88 -20.47 -19.62
C GLY A 243 19.91 -20.06 -20.74
N ARG A 244 18.58 -20.21 -20.51
CA ARG A 244 17.54 -19.86 -21.50
C ARG A 244 17.01 -18.46 -21.22
N PHE A 245 17.40 -17.53 -22.08
CA PHE A 245 17.02 -16.10 -21.93
C PHE A 245 16.26 -15.61 -23.15
N ALA A 246 15.23 -14.80 -22.92
CA ALA A 246 14.65 -13.98 -23.97
C ALA A 246 15.65 -12.88 -24.35
N LYS A 247 15.85 -12.65 -25.64
CA LYS A 247 16.80 -11.66 -26.19
C LYS A 247 16.09 -10.39 -26.61
N GLU A 248 14.83 -10.52 -27.04
CA GLU A 248 13.98 -9.41 -27.48
C GLU A 248 12.55 -9.66 -27.00
N TYR A 249 11.80 -8.58 -26.76
CA TYR A 249 10.37 -8.68 -26.47
C TYR A 249 9.64 -9.25 -27.69
N GLY A 250 8.85 -10.32 -27.49
CA GLY A 250 8.12 -10.99 -28.56
C GLY A 250 8.93 -12.06 -29.33
N ASP A 251 10.19 -12.30 -29.00
CA ASP A 251 10.96 -13.41 -29.60
C ASP A 251 10.43 -14.78 -29.13
N TYR A 252 11.03 -15.85 -29.64
CA TYR A 252 10.67 -17.21 -29.27
C TYR A 252 10.83 -17.44 -27.75
N GLY A 253 11.93 -16.98 -27.16
CA GLY A 253 12.19 -17.14 -25.74
C GLY A 253 11.18 -16.40 -24.88
N HIS A 254 10.86 -15.14 -25.23
CA HIS A 254 9.85 -14.34 -24.53
C HIS A 254 8.47 -15.02 -24.56
N ARG A 255 8.02 -15.46 -25.75
CA ARG A 255 6.72 -16.15 -25.92
C ARG A 255 6.64 -17.50 -25.20
N ASN A 256 7.79 -18.16 -24.97
CA ASN A 256 7.88 -19.42 -24.23
C ASN A 256 8.24 -19.26 -22.75
N GLY A 257 8.15 -18.04 -22.22
CA GLY A 257 8.34 -17.78 -20.79
C GLY A 257 9.79 -17.90 -20.31
N TRP A 258 10.80 -17.76 -21.19
CA TRP A 258 12.20 -17.80 -20.80
C TRP A 258 12.57 -16.61 -19.92
N CYS A 259 13.70 -16.71 -19.22
CA CYS A 259 14.15 -15.68 -18.28
C CYS A 259 14.39 -14.34 -18.98
N LEU A 260 13.91 -13.26 -18.37
CA LEU A 260 14.01 -11.89 -18.88
C LEU A 260 15.29 -11.15 -18.41
N TYR A 261 16.28 -11.87 -17.90
CA TYR A 261 17.49 -11.25 -17.36
C TYR A 261 18.21 -10.38 -18.41
N HIS A 262 18.29 -10.85 -19.66
CA HIS A 262 18.89 -10.09 -20.77
C HIS A 262 18.04 -8.88 -21.22
N LEU A 263 16.78 -8.81 -20.82
CA LEU A 263 15.90 -7.67 -21.07
C LEU A 263 15.87 -6.67 -19.91
N GLY A 264 16.81 -6.79 -18.96
CA GLY A 264 16.97 -5.84 -17.88
C GLY A 264 16.20 -6.18 -16.60
N CYS A 265 15.75 -7.43 -16.41
CA CYS A 265 15.08 -7.86 -15.18
C CYS A 265 15.97 -7.60 -13.95
N LYS A 266 15.43 -6.87 -12.97
CA LYS A 266 16.09 -6.53 -11.70
C LYS A 266 15.73 -7.49 -10.56
N GLY A 267 15.04 -8.59 -10.85
CA GLY A 267 14.65 -9.59 -9.85
C GLY A 267 15.79 -10.09 -8.96
N PRO A 268 17.02 -10.31 -9.46
CA PRO A 268 18.18 -10.70 -8.64
C PRO A 268 18.65 -9.66 -7.62
N GLU A 269 18.22 -8.40 -7.75
CA GLU A 269 18.64 -7.29 -6.89
C GLU A 269 17.44 -6.70 -6.10
N THR A 270 16.22 -7.14 -6.39
CA THR A 270 14.99 -6.56 -5.85
C THR A 270 14.36 -7.48 -4.83
N TYR A 271 14.21 -6.97 -3.60
CA TYR A 271 13.47 -7.66 -2.55
C TYR A 271 11.97 -7.43 -2.71
N GLY A 272 11.20 -8.51 -2.65
CA GLY A 272 9.74 -8.46 -2.76
C GLY A 272 9.13 -9.85 -2.92
N ASN A 273 7.85 -9.93 -2.65
CA ASN A 273 7.07 -11.18 -2.73
C ASN A 273 6.22 -11.29 -3.99
N CYS A 274 6.43 -10.41 -4.99
CA CYS A 274 5.62 -10.38 -6.21
C CYS A 274 5.63 -11.69 -6.99
N SER A 275 6.71 -12.49 -6.88
CA SER A 275 6.82 -13.79 -7.55
C SER A 275 5.94 -14.88 -6.92
N THR A 276 5.46 -14.68 -5.70
CA THR A 276 4.61 -15.63 -4.98
C THR A 276 3.23 -15.05 -4.67
N LEU A 277 3.16 -13.75 -4.43
CA LEU A 277 1.94 -12.99 -4.24
C LEU A 277 1.74 -12.14 -5.50
N GLU A 278 0.88 -12.60 -6.39
CA GLU A 278 0.60 -11.93 -7.64
C GLU A 278 0.16 -10.49 -7.43
N PHE A 279 0.58 -9.57 -8.31
CA PHE A 279 0.28 -8.15 -8.17
C PHE A 279 -1.20 -7.86 -8.43
N CYS A 280 -1.78 -8.57 -9.39
CA CYS A 280 -3.16 -8.46 -9.79
C CYS A 280 -3.76 -9.84 -9.91
N ASP A 281 -4.75 -10.16 -9.11
CA ASP A 281 -5.50 -11.40 -9.19
C ASP A 281 -6.71 -11.28 -10.15
N VAL A 282 -6.81 -10.16 -10.88
CA VAL A 282 -7.83 -9.95 -11.91
C VAL A 282 -7.30 -10.41 -13.26
N GLY A 283 -7.92 -11.45 -13.82
CA GLY A 283 -7.72 -11.84 -15.21
C GLY A 283 -6.71 -12.95 -15.49
N GLY A 284 -6.19 -13.62 -14.49
CA GLY A 284 -5.49 -14.91 -14.65
C GLY A 284 -4.15 -14.89 -15.41
N ASN A 285 -3.63 -13.74 -15.75
CA ASN A 285 -2.28 -13.57 -16.27
C ASN A 285 -1.44 -12.88 -15.22
N ASN A 286 -0.84 -13.69 -14.50
CA ASN A 286 -0.02 -13.42 -13.36
C ASN A 286 1.13 -12.51 -13.74
N TRP A 287 0.98 -11.28 -13.40
CA TRP A 287 2.17 -10.52 -13.18
C TRP A 287 2.86 -11.10 -11.95
N PRO A 288 4.12 -11.31 -11.89
CA PRO A 288 4.95 -10.12 -11.85
C PRO A 288 5.99 -10.02 -12.90
N VAL A 289 5.94 -10.70 -13.89
CA VAL A 289 7.21 -10.92 -14.55
C VAL A 289 7.05 -10.81 -16.02
N GLY A 290 6.46 -9.71 -16.39
CA GLY A 290 6.41 -9.26 -17.78
C GLY A 290 7.60 -8.47 -18.17
#